data_7070a952532aa7c56bf1e31d2ea3b869
#
_entry.id   7070a952532aa7c56bf1e31d2ea3b869
#
_cell.length_a   1.000
_cell.length_b   1.000
_cell.length_c   1.000
_cell.angle_alpha   90.00
_cell.angle_beta   90.00
_cell.angle_gamma   90.00
#
_symmetry.space_group_name_H-M   'P 1'
#
loop_
_entity.id
_entity.type
_entity.pdbx_description
1 polymer ?
#
loop_
_entity_poly.entity_id
_entity_poly.type
_entity_poly.pdbx_seq_one_letter_code
_entity_poly.pdbx_strand_id
1 'polypeptide(L)'
;MLLMVFAFYDEAFSLKPYNRLVHEKSPYLLQHKDNPIHWYPWGEEALAAAQRENKPIFLSIGYSTCHWCHVLEKESFENEEVAALLNEAFICIKVDREEHPDVDQFYMNVLQAMTGSGGWPLTVVMTPDKIPIFGGTYFPRRELMTILVALRSAWIE
;
A
#
# COMPACT_ATOMS: atom_id res chain seq x y z
N MET A 1 -57.93 -16.80 -8.36
CA MET A 1 -57.13 -16.34 -7.20
C MET A 1 -55.68 -16.46 -7.57
N LEU A 2 -55.09 -15.32 -8.00
CA LEU A 2 -53.73 -15.28 -8.56
C LEU A 2 -52.78 -14.91 -7.41
N LEU A 3 -51.93 -15.84 -7.04
CA LEU A 3 -50.89 -15.63 -6.03
C LEU A 3 -49.73 -14.89 -6.75
N MET A 4 -49.61 -13.61 -6.47
CA MET A 4 -48.40 -12.86 -6.81
C MET A 4 -47.29 -13.24 -5.85
N VAL A 5 -46.32 -13.95 -6.36
CA VAL A 5 -45.04 -14.19 -5.67
C VAL A 5 -44.19 -12.96 -5.87
N PHE A 6 -44.09 -12.13 -4.84
CA PHE A 6 -43.07 -11.06 -4.82
C PHE A 6 -41.71 -11.73 -4.60
N ALA A 7 -40.94 -11.82 -5.66
CA ALA A 7 -39.53 -12.11 -5.55
C ALA A 7 -38.84 -10.89 -4.91
N PHE A 8 -38.50 -11.01 -3.64
CA PHE A 8 -37.57 -10.07 -3.01
C PHE A 8 -36.18 -10.32 -3.64
N TYR A 9 -35.81 -9.45 -4.55
CA TYR A 9 -34.41 -9.33 -4.91
C TYR A 9 -33.71 -8.71 -3.71
N ASP A 10 -33.06 -9.58 -2.94
CA ASP A 10 -32.09 -9.20 -1.95
C ASP A 10 -30.90 -8.63 -2.73
N GLU A 11 -30.94 -7.32 -2.99
CA GLU A 11 -29.71 -6.61 -3.36
C GLU A 11 -28.83 -6.67 -2.12
N ALA A 12 -28.05 -7.74 -2.03
CA ALA A 12 -26.93 -7.79 -1.12
C ALA A 12 -26.07 -6.57 -1.43
N PHE A 13 -26.22 -5.52 -0.62
CA PHE A 13 -25.32 -4.40 -0.58
C PHE A 13 -23.96 -4.99 -0.25
N SER A 14 -23.17 -5.28 -1.29
CA SER A 14 -21.80 -5.72 -1.14
C SER A 14 -21.03 -4.54 -0.56
N LEU A 15 -20.98 -4.48 0.78
CA LEU A 15 -20.11 -3.58 1.49
C LEU A 15 -18.71 -3.89 1.00
N LYS A 16 -18.12 -2.97 0.24
CA LYS A 16 -16.74 -3.07 -0.21
C LYS A 16 -15.89 -3.27 1.05
N PRO A 17 -15.18 -4.42 1.19
CA PRO A 17 -14.46 -4.68 2.42
C PRO A 17 -13.34 -3.66 2.58
N TYR A 18 -13.28 -3.00 3.75
CA TYR A 18 -12.16 -2.16 4.11
C TYR A 18 -10.88 -3.00 4.34
N ASN A 19 -9.74 -2.44 4.04
CA ASN A 19 -8.48 -3.03 4.47
C ASN A 19 -8.24 -2.77 5.97
N ARG A 20 -7.13 -3.29 6.52
CA ARG A 20 -6.80 -3.19 7.96
C ARG A 20 -6.71 -1.77 8.49
N LEU A 21 -6.49 -0.78 7.63
CA LEU A 21 -6.36 0.61 8.04
C LEU A 21 -7.65 1.19 8.63
N VAL A 22 -8.79 0.53 8.43
CA VAL A 22 -10.08 0.91 9.04
C VAL A 22 -10.01 0.95 10.58
N HIS A 23 -9.12 0.19 11.20
CA HIS A 23 -8.94 0.10 12.66
C HIS A 23 -7.93 1.11 13.20
N GLU A 24 -7.32 1.92 12.34
CA GLU A 24 -6.31 2.88 12.72
C GLU A 24 -6.92 4.22 13.19
N LYS A 25 -6.11 5.00 13.89
CA LYS A 25 -6.52 6.31 14.43
C LYS A 25 -6.06 7.47 13.56
N SER A 26 -4.95 7.28 12.82
CA SER A 26 -4.40 8.29 11.94
C SER A 26 -5.41 8.68 10.86
N PRO A 27 -5.77 9.97 10.73
CA PRO A 27 -6.64 10.44 9.65
C PRO A 27 -6.07 10.14 8.27
N TYR A 28 -4.75 10.19 8.13
CA TYR A 28 -4.08 9.86 6.90
C TYR A 28 -4.24 8.38 6.52
N LEU A 29 -4.04 7.47 7.47
CA LEU A 29 -4.23 6.04 7.22
C LEU A 29 -5.69 5.72 6.93
N LEU A 30 -6.63 6.38 7.63
CA LEU A 30 -8.06 6.20 7.38
C LEU A 30 -8.48 6.64 5.97
N GLN A 31 -7.79 7.60 5.36
CA GLN A 31 -8.03 7.97 3.96
C GLN A 31 -7.76 6.81 3.00
N HIS A 32 -6.88 5.89 3.36
CA HIS A 32 -6.49 4.74 2.54
C HIS A 32 -7.24 3.45 2.87
N LYS A 33 -8.18 3.48 3.81
CA LYS A 33 -8.95 2.27 4.21
C LYS A 33 -9.80 1.68 3.09
N ASP A 34 -10.19 2.52 2.13
CA ASP A 34 -11.01 2.14 0.98
C ASP A 34 -10.19 1.69 -0.23
N ASN A 35 -8.88 1.80 -0.19
CA ASN A 35 -8.04 1.34 -1.29
C ASN A 35 -8.21 -0.18 -1.48
N PRO A 36 -8.26 -0.67 -2.72
CA PRO A 36 -8.29 -2.11 -2.98
C PRO A 36 -7.01 -2.84 -2.59
N ILE A 37 -5.97 -2.13 -2.18
CA ILE A 37 -4.72 -2.69 -1.67
C ILE A 37 -4.93 -3.22 -0.26
N HIS A 38 -4.39 -4.41 0.04
CA HIS A 38 -4.45 -5.02 1.37
C HIS A 38 -3.39 -4.40 2.29
N TRP A 39 -3.54 -3.11 2.57
CA TRP A 39 -2.64 -2.35 3.42
C TRP A 39 -2.56 -2.89 4.84
N TYR A 40 -1.34 -2.97 5.35
CA TYR A 40 -1.03 -3.15 6.77
C TYR A 40 -0.56 -1.81 7.35
N PRO A 41 -0.87 -1.51 8.62
CA PRO A 41 -0.10 -0.50 9.35
C PRO A 41 1.29 -1.03 9.66
N TRP A 42 2.20 -0.16 10.02
CA TRP A 42 3.53 -0.55 10.50
C TRP A 42 3.40 -1.37 11.77
N GLY A 43 4.02 -2.54 11.83
CA GLY A 43 3.99 -3.40 13.01
C GLY A 43 4.38 -4.84 12.71
N GLU A 44 4.40 -5.65 13.76
CA GLU A 44 4.82 -7.04 13.73
C GLU A 44 3.95 -7.92 12.84
N GLU A 45 2.65 -7.63 12.74
CA GLU A 45 1.74 -8.41 11.87
C GLU A 45 2.19 -8.38 10.40
N ALA A 46 2.54 -7.20 9.90
CA ALA A 46 3.01 -7.02 8.53
C ALA A 46 4.36 -7.71 8.30
N LEU A 47 5.30 -7.52 9.23
CA LEU A 47 6.62 -8.11 9.14
C LEU A 47 6.57 -9.65 9.22
N ALA A 48 5.72 -10.18 10.09
CA ALA A 48 5.50 -11.63 10.18
C ALA A 48 4.84 -12.18 8.91
N ALA A 49 3.90 -11.45 8.31
CA ALA A 49 3.28 -11.83 7.05
C ALA A 49 4.31 -11.91 5.91
N ALA A 50 5.22 -10.94 5.83
CA ALA A 50 6.29 -10.93 4.83
C ALA A 50 7.20 -12.15 4.94
N GLN A 51 7.57 -12.53 6.17
CA GLN A 51 8.39 -13.71 6.45
C GLN A 51 7.62 -15.00 6.09
N ARG A 52 6.39 -15.13 6.56
CA ARG A 52 5.56 -16.32 6.36
C ARG A 52 5.26 -16.58 4.88
N GLU A 53 4.95 -15.53 4.13
CA GLU A 53 4.58 -15.64 2.72
C GLU A 53 5.78 -15.50 1.78
N ASN A 54 6.95 -15.20 2.31
CA ASN A 54 8.18 -14.93 1.55
C ASN A 54 7.94 -13.90 0.43
N LYS A 55 7.35 -12.78 0.81
CA LYS A 55 7.06 -11.65 -0.10
C LYS A 55 7.87 -10.43 0.29
N PRO A 56 8.40 -9.68 -0.68
CA PRO A 56 9.02 -8.39 -0.40
C PRO A 56 7.99 -7.41 0.14
N ILE A 57 8.46 -6.44 0.91
CA ILE A 57 7.64 -5.41 1.53
C ILE A 57 7.61 -4.19 0.62
N PHE A 58 6.42 -3.70 0.29
CA PHE A 58 6.18 -2.42 -0.36
C PHE A 58 5.79 -1.41 0.72
N LEU A 59 6.71 -0.50 1.07
CA LEU A 59 6.53 0.50 2.11
C LEU A 59 6.23 1.85 1.48
N SER A 60 5.12 2.46 1.88
CA SER A 60 4.70 3.79 1.44
C SER A 60 4.51 4.70 2.65
N ILE A 61 5.26 5.79 2.71
CA ILE A 61 5.20 6.78 3.80
C ILE A 61 4.75 8.13 3.25
N GLY A 62 3.84 8.76 3.96
CA GLY A 62 3.33 10.08 3.62
C GLY A 62 2.70 10.77 4.81
N TYR A 63 1.86 11.77 4.55
CA TYR A 63 1.14 12.53 5.58
C TYR A 63 -0.10 13.21 4.98
N SER A 64 -1.00 13.70 5.83
CA SER A 64 -2.32 14.20 5.42
C SER A 64 -2.29 15.36 4.44
N THR A 65 -1.34 16.27 4.55
CA THR A 65 -1.23 17.47 3.70
C THR A 65 -0.23 17.32 2.56
N CYS A 66 0.20 16.10 2.28
CA CYS A 66 1.13 15.80 1.18
C CYS A 66 0.39 15.76 -0.15
N HIS A 67 0.61 16.75 -1.00
CA HIS A 67 -0.05 16.83 -2.31
C HIS A 67 0.21 15.60 -3.19
N TRP A 68 1.47 15.24 -3.38
CA TRP A 68 1.84 14.13 -4.26
C TRP A 68 1.48 12.75 -3.68
N CYS A 69 1.31 12.65 -2.36
CA CYS A 69 0.75 11.44 -1.75
C CYS A 69 -0.71 11.24 -2.17
N HIS A 70 -1.49 12.31 -2.23
CA HIS A 70 -2.88 12.26 -2.71
C HIS A 70 -2.97 11.98 -4.21
N VAL A 71 -2.06 12.54 -5.01
CA VAL A 71 -1.97 12.22 -6.44
C VAL A 71 -1.66 10.75 -6.64
N LEU A 72 -0.69 10.21 -5.90
CA LEU A 72 -0.33 8.78 -5.96
C LEU A 72 -1.51 7.88 -5.58
N GLU A 73 -2.26 8.25 -4.54
CA GLU A 73 -3.46 7.50 -4.15
C GLU A 73 -4.48 7.42 -5.27
N LYS A 74 -4.89 8.58 -5.79
CA LYS A 74 -5.93 8.65 -6.83
C LYS A 74 -5.50 7.99 -8.12
N GLU A 75 -4.26 8.15 -8.49
CA GLU A 75 -3.73 7.65 -9.76
C GLU A 75 -3.43 6.16 -9.72
N SER A 76 -2.91 5.65 -8.59
CA SER A 76 -2.38 4.30 -8.49
C SER A 76 -3.03 3.45 -7.39
N PHE A 77 -3.15 3.95 -6.15
CA PHE A 77 -3.61 3.12 -5.03
C PHE A 77 -5.11 2.81 -5.05
N GLU A 78 -5.90 3.60 -5.75
CA GLU A 78 -7.32 3.33 -6.01
C GLU A 78 -7.53 2.45 -7.26
N ASN A 79 -6.50 2.20 -8.03
CA ASN A 79 -6.56 1.43 -9.26
C ASN A 79 -6.53 -0.08 -8.98
N GLU A 80 -7.52 -0.81 -9.53
CA GLU A 80 -7.68 -2.25 -9.29
C GLU A 80 -6.52 -3.09 -9.86
N GLU A 81 -5.95 -2.69 -10.99
CA GLU A 81 -4.85 -3.41 -11.62
C GLU A 81 -3.55 -3.27 -10.81
N VAL A 82 -3.25 -2.07 -10.32
CA VAL A 82 -2.13 -1.82 -9.42
C VAL A 82 -2.32 -2.62 -8.13
N ALA A 83 -3.52 -2.56 -7.55
CA ALA A 83 -3.86 -3.29 -6.32
C ALA A 83 -3.70 -4.80 -6.49
N ALA A 84 -4.17 -5.37 -7.59
CA ALA A 84 -4.04 -6.80 -7.85
C ALA A 84 -2.57 -7.25 -7.86
N LEU A 85 -1.70 -6.49 -8.51
CA LEU A 85 -0.27 -6.79 -8.55
C LEU A 85 0.38 -6.65 -7.17
N LEU A 86 0.09 -5.57 -6.45
CA LEU A 86 0.61 -5.34 -5.10
C LEU A 86 0.16 -6.43 -4.12
N ASN A 87 -1.12 -6.80 -4.15
CA ASN A 87 -1.66 -7.83 -3.25
C ASN A 87 -1.08 -9.21 -3.52
N GLU A 88 -0.84 -9.53 -4.79
CA GLU A 88 -0.28 -10.82 -5.18
C GLU A 88 1.19 -10.95 -4.76
N ALA A 89 2.00 -9.93 -5.02
CA ALA A 89 3.46 -10.05 -5.02
C ALA A 89 4.15 -9.41 -3.83
N PHE A 90 3.46 -8.58 -3.04
CA PHE A 90 4.06 -7.80 -1.96
C PHE A 90 3.22 -7.84 -0.69
N ILE A 91 3.87 -7.59 0.44
CA ILE A 91 3.21 -7.16 1.68
C ILE A 91 3.28 -5.64 1.71
N CYS A 92 2.13 -4.99 1.69
CA CYS A 92 2.04 -3.54 1.55
C CYS A 92 1.83 -2.87 2.90
N ILE A 93 2.74 -1.96 3.28
CA ILE A 93 2.70 -1.23 4.55
C ILE A 93 2.51 0.26 4.26
N LYS A 94 1.52 0.87 4.91
CA LYS A 94 1.26 2.30 4.83
C LYS A 94 1.61 2.96 6.16
N VAL A 95 2.41 4.03 6.12
CA VAL A 95 2.90 4.73 7.31
C VAL A 95 2.54 6.21 7.23
N ASP A 96 2.00 6.74 8.31
CA ASP A 96 1.88 8.17 8.55
C ASP A 96 3.13 8.67 9.27
N ARG A 97 3.90 9.55 8.61
CA ARG A 97 5.13 10.09 9.21
C ARG A 97 4.89 10.93 10.47
N GLU A 98 3.71 11.46 10.62
CA GLU A 98 3.35 12.22 11.83
C GLU A 98 3.14 11.31 13.04
N GLU A 99 2.73 10.07 12.79
CA GLU A 99 2.56 9.04 13.82
C GLU A 99 3.86 8.28 14.10
N HIS A 100 4.67 8.02 13.06
CA HIS A 100 5.92 7.28 13.14
C HIS A 100 7.09 8.09 12.55
N PRO A 101 7.49 9.22 13.19
CA PRO A 101 8.59 10.03 12.68
C PRO A 101 9.93 9.31 12.70
N ASP A 102 10.12 8.34 13.60
CA ASP A 102 11.30 7.48 13.69
C ASP A 102 11.43 6.57 12.47
N VAL A 103 10.36 5.92 12.06
CA VAL A 103 10.30 5.08 10.86
C VAL A 103 10.54 5.93 9.61
N ASP A 104 9.88 7.07 9.52
CA ASP A 104 10.05 8.02 8.41
C ASP A 104 11.50 8.46 8.27
N GLN A 105 12.12 8.90 9.36
CA GLN A 105 13.51 9.38 9.34
C GLN A 105 14.48 8.27 8.93
N PHE A 106 14.30 7.06 9.44
CA PHE A 106 15.14 5.92 9.10
C PHE A 106 15.10 5.63 7.59
N TYR A 107 13.90 5.49 7.02
CA TYR A 107 13.76 5.17 5.60
C TYR A 107 14.03 6.35 4.67
N MET A 108 13.88 7.58 5.15
CA MET A 108 14.36 8.75 4.41
C MET A 108 15.88 8.73 4.27
N ASN A 109 16.61 8.39 5.33
CA ASN A 109 18.05 8.21 5.28
C ASN A 109 18.44 7.09 4.31
N VAL A 110 17.72 5.99 4.31
CA VAL A 110 17.92 4.89 3.36
C VAL A 110 17.72 5.36 1.94
N LEU A 111 16.63 6.06 1.66
CA LEU A 111 16.33 6.60 0.32
C LEU A 111 17.41 7.55 -0.16
N GLN A 112 17.85 8.48 0.68
CA GLN A 112 18.91 9.42 0.35
C GLN A 112 20.24 8.72 0.07
N ALA A 113 20.57 7.68 0.82
CA ALA A 113 21.76 6.88 0.60
C ALA A 113 21.71 6.12 -0.73
N MET A 114 20.53 5.63 -1.13
CA MET A 114 20.34 4.86 -2.36
C MET A 114 20.29 5.75 -3.61
N THR A 115 19.64 6.91 -3.53
CA THR A 115 19.30 7.73 -4.70
C THR A 115 19.94 9.13 -4.72
N GLY A 116 20.47 9.58 -3.60
CA GLY A 116 21.03 10.95 -3.46
C GLY A 116 19.98 12.02 -3.20
N SER A 117 18.69 11.67 -3.15
CA SER A 117 17.60 12.61 -2.89
C SER A 117 16.52 11.96 -2.07
N GLY A 118 15.55 12.74 -1.58
CA GLY A 118 14.44 12.26 -0.79
C GLY A 118 13.22 13.14 -0.95
N GLY A 119 12.13 12.75 -0.34
CA GLY A 119 10.85 13.47 -0.38
C GLY A 119 9.68 12.55 -0.08
N TRP A 120 8.48 13.10 -0.17
CA TRP A 120 7.23 12.37 0.01
C TRP A 120 6.35 12.52 -1.24
N PRO A 121 5.60 11.46 -1.61
CA PRO A 121 5.54 10.15 -0.94
C PRO A 121 6.89 9.44 -0.97
N LEU A 122 7.24 8.77 0.13
CA LEU A 122 8.43 7.94 0.20
C LEU A 122 8.05 6.50 -0.14
N THR A 123 8.75 5.90 -1.09
CA THR A 123 8.53 4.52 -1.52
C THR A 123 9.81 3.73 -1.33
N VAL A 124 9.75 2.65 -0.57
CA VAL A 124 10.85 1.71 -0.39
C VAL A 124 10.34 0.29 -0.55
N VAL A 125 11.03 -0.51 -1.35
CA VAL A 125 10.81 -1.94 -1.42
C VAL A 125 11.99 -2.64 -0.76
N MET A 126 11.69 -3.61 0.09
CA MET A 126 12.69 -4.32 0.88
C MET A 126 12.36 -5.79 1.03
N THR A 127 13.38 -6.58 1.36
CA THR A 127 13.20 -8.00 1.68
C THR A 127 12.37 -8.17 2.96
N PRO A 128 11.85 -9.40 3.24
CA PRO A 128 11.22 -9.68 4.54
C PRO A 128 12.09 -9.38 5.75
N ASP A 129 13.43 -9.42 5.59
CA ASP A 129 14.39 -9.05 6.63
C ASP A 129 14.69 -7.54 6.68
N LYS A 130 13.91 -6.74 5.96
CA LYS A 130 14.04 -5.27 5.89
C LYS A 130 15.33 -4.78 5.22
N ILE A 131 15.87 -5.55 4.29
CA ILE A 131 16.99 -5.09 3.45
C ILE A 131 16.43 -4.33 2.25
N PRO A 132 16.72 -3.03 2.11
CA PRO A 132 16.21 -2.25 0.98
C PRO A 132 16.77 -2.74 -0.36
N ILE A 133 15.89 -2.89 -1.35
CA ILE A 133 16.26 -3.30 -2.71
C ILE A 133 15.86 -2.28 -3.76
N PHE A 134 14.97 -1.36 -3.44
CA PHE A 134 14.52 -0.30 -4.33
C PHE A 134 14.00 0.88 -3.52
N GLY A 135 14.18 2.10 -4.02
CA GLY A 135 13.65 3.31 -3.38
C GLY A 135 13.39 4.43 -4.37
N GLY A 136 12.43 5.26 -4.04
CA GLY A 136 12.06 6.43 -4.80
C GLY A 136 11.00 7.25 -4.07
N THR A 137 10.48 8.26 -4.76
CA THR A 137 9.39 9.09 -4.26
C THR A 137 8.11 8.83 -5.06
N TYR A 138 7.61 9.82 -5.76
CA TYR A 138 6.43 9.68 -6.60
C TYR A 138 6.78 8.99 -7.93
N PHE A 139 5.90 8.08 -8.35
CA PHE A 139 5.93 7.48 -9.68
C PHE A 139 4.55 7.58 -10.32
N PRO A 140 4.44 8.03 -11.59
CA PRO A 140 3.20 7.88 -12.35
C PRO A 140 2.78 6.40 -12.43
N ARG A 141 1.49 6.14 -12.54
CA ARG A 141 0.95 4.75 -12.53
C ARG A 141 1.67 3.82 -13.49
N ARG A 142 1.90 4.25 -14.73
CA ARG A 142 2.55 3.42 -15.75
C ARG A 142 3.97 3.03 -15.35
N GLU A 143 4.71 3.99 -14.82
CA GLU A 143 6.07 3.76 -14.33
C GLU A 143 6.07 2.86 -13.10
N LEU A 144 5.16 3.10 -12.15
CA LEU A 144 5.00 2.26 -10.97
C LEU A 144 4.71 0.81 -11.36
N MET A 145 3.81 0.57 -12.30
CA MET A 145 3.49 -0.78 -12.79
C MET A 145 4.72 -1.46 -13.39
N THR A 146 5.50 -0.74 -14.19
CA THR A 146 6.73 -1.27 -14.78
C THR A 146 7.73 -1.69 -13.70
N ILE A 147 7.92 -0.85 -12.68
CA ILE A 147 8.80 -1.12 -11.55
C ILE A 147 8.33 -2.34 -10.77
N LEU A 148 7.06 -2.40 -10.43
CA LEU A 148 6.48 -3.50 -9.64
C LEU A 148 6.58 -4.85 -10.37
N VAL A 149 6.33 -4.87 -11.67
CA VAL A 149 6.48 -6.07 -12.49
C VAL A 149 7.94 -6.55 -12.50
N ALA A 150 8.88 -5.62 -12.67
CA ALA A 150 10.31 -5.94 -12.66
C ALA A 150 10.77 -6.50 -11.30
N LEU A 151 10.33 -5.88 -10.20
CA LEU A 151 10.66 -6.32 -8.85
C LEU A 151 10.06 -7.70 -8.53
N ARG A 152 8.80 -7.94 -8.95
CA ARG A 152 8.17 -9.25 -8.82
C ARG A 152 8.97 -10.32 -9.54
N SER A 153 9.33 -10.06 -10.78
CA SER A 153 10.09 -11.01 -11.59
C SER A 153 11.46 -11.32 -10.97
N ALA A 154 12.17 -10.31 -10.51
CA ALA A 154 13.46 -10.46 -9.86
C ALA A 154 13.36 -11.24 -8.54
N TRP A 155 12.27 -11.08 -7.80
CA TRP A 155 12.06 -11.77 -6.52
C TRP A 155 11.77 -13.26 -6.69
N ILE A 156 11.05 -13.63 -7.74
CA ILE A 156 10.70 -15.04 -8.01
C ILE A 156 11.89 -15.83 -8.53
N GLU A 157 12.80 -15.20 -9.24
CA GLU A 157 14.04 -15.83 -9.71
C GLU A 157 15.01 -16.04 -8.53
#